data_8eadbf855e0a57ac3d2193e92b6e5047
#
_entry.id   8eadbf855e0a57ac3d2193e92b6e5047
#
_cell.length_a   1.000
_cell.length_b   1.000
_cell.length_c   1.000
_cell.angle_alpha   90.00
_cell.angle_beta   90.00
_cell.angle_gamma   90.00
#
_symmetry.space_group_name_H-M   'P 1'
#
loop_
_entity.id
_entity.type
_entity.pdbx_description
1 polymer ?
#
loop_
_entity_poly.entity_id
_entity_poly.type
_entity_poly.pdbx_seq_one_letter_code
_entity_poly.pdbx_strand_id
1 'polypeptide(L)'
;MGYITKNWREVKNNILSQKFLDRVRPEATLKNKIDGAGKKMEYQILRLEQTHNKLQQNYDNLFKKIVDAKQTRNESKAMTYAIELVEVKKAKNKIAEAKLAMEQIKERLGTVSELGDIVVTLSPCMSLIKGLAPSISTLMPQMHTSMEDLTSMFGDMLTDSSLSQESMTPIYQGNTDTDAILQEAHDVIEGKTRTAMPEPPTTSLKHFSKEK
;
A
#
# COMPACT_ATOMS: atom_id res chain seq x y z
N MET A 1 0.90 -3.31 -61.13
CA MET A 1 0.90 -2.18 -60.18
C MET A 1 -0.28 -2.36 -59.23
N GLY A 2 -0.10 -2.88 -58.04
CA GLY A 2 -1.25 -3.15 -57.12
C GLY A 2 -0.92 -3.70 -55.74
N TYR A 3 0.36 -3.80 -55.33
CA TYR A 3 0.75 -4.44 -54.07
C TYR A 3 0.99 -3.48 -52.89
N ILE A 4 1.11 -2.17 -53.11
CA ILE A 4 1.46 -1.22 -52.03
C ILE A 4 0.23 -0.63 -51.35
N THR A 5 -0.96 -0.70 -51.93
CA THR A 5 -2.17 -0.08 -51.37
C THR A 5 -2.91 -0.92 -50.38
N LYS A 6 -2.71 -2.25 -50.31
CA LYS A 6 -3.45 -3.14 -49.43
C LYS A 6 -2.98 -3.07 -47.97
N ASN A 7 -1.67 -2.98 -47.74
CA ASN A 7 -1.12 -2.92 -46.36
C ASN A 7 -1.34 -1.56 -45.67
N TRP A 8 -1.50 -0.48 -46.39
CA TRP A 8 -1.70 0.85 -45.81
C TRP A 8 -3.13 1.07 -45.30
N ARG A 9 -4.11 0.37 -45.85
CA ARG A 9 -5.50 0.44 -45.36
C ARG A 9 -5.73 -0.38 -44.09
N GLU A 10 -5.08 -1.51 -43.94
CA GLU A 10 -5.25 -2.35 -42.72
C GLU A 10 -4.62 -1.71 -41.47
N VAL A 11 -3.45 -1.10 -41.59
CA VAL A 11 -2.79 -0.43 -40.44
C VAL A 11 -3.55 0.83 -39.99
N LYS A 12 -4.06 1.66 -40.94
CA LYS A 12 -4.88 2.82 -40.59
C LYS A 12 -6.25 2.47 -40.00
N ASN A 13 -6.87 1.40 -40.47
CA ASN A 13 -8.17 0.99 -39.96
C ASN A 13 -8.09 0.43 -38.53
N ASN A 14 -6.99 -0.24 -38.16
CA ASN A 14 -6.81 -0.75 -36.79
C ASN A 14 -6.58 0.39 -35.78
N ILE A 15 -5.80 1.39 -36.11
CA ILE A 15 -5.53 2.53 -35.23
C ILE A 15 -6.76 3.44 -35.09
N LEU A 16 -7.51 3.65 -36.20
CA LEU A 16 -8.74 4.43 -36.21
C LEU A 16 -9.89 3.72 -35.51
N SER A 17 -10.00 2.39 -35.68
CA SER A 17 -11.04 1.60 -34.99
C SER A 17 -10.80 1.48 -33.49
N GLN A 18 -9.54 1.37 -33.03
CA GLN A 18 -9.25 1.39 -31.60
C GLN A 18 -9.53 2.76 -30.98
N LYS A 19 -9.08 3.86 -31.60
CA LYS A 19 -9.42 5.21 -31.11
C LYS A 19 -10.93 5.50 -31.11
N PHE A 20 -11.68 4.88 -32.03
CA PHE A 20 -13.14 5.03 -32.09
C PHE A 20 -13.83 4.15 -31.04
N LEU A 21 -13.34 2.93 -30.79
CA LEU A 21 -13.83 2.04 -29.72
C LEU A 21 -13.53 2.61 -28.34
N ASP A 22 -12.36 3.20 -28.13
CA ASP A 22 -11.98 3.89 -26.89
C ASP A 22 -12.89 5.10 -26.59
N ARG A 23 -13.38 5.77 -27.63
CA ARG A 23 -14.32 6.89 -27.49
C ARG A 23 -15.77 6.45 -27.23
N VAL A 24 -16.14 5.23 -27.66
CA VAL A 24 -17.50 4.67 -27.51
C VAL A 24 -17.66 3.87 -26.23
N ARG A 25 -16.54 3.39 -25.61
CA ARG A 25 -16.54 2.64 -24.34
C ARG A 25 -15.41 3.10 -23.41
N PRO A 26 -15.47 4.31 -22.88
CA PRO A 26 -14.43 4.82 -21.97
C PRO A 26 -14.30 3.98 -20.70
N GLU A 27 -15.38 3.38 -20.21
CA GLU A 27 -15.38 2.53 -19.02
C GLU A 27 -14.55 1.24 -19.19
N ALA A 28 -14.62 0.59 -20.36
CA ALA A 28 -13.86 -0.62 -20.62
C ALA A 28 -12.35 -0.33 -20.71
N THR A 29 -11.97 0.78 -21.33
CA THR A 29 -10.58 1.24 -21.42
C THR A 29 -10.03 1.59 -20.06
N LEU A 30 -10.80 2.24 -19.23
CA LEU A 30 -10.44 2.63 -17.88
C LEU A 30 -10.26 1.42 -16.96
N LYS A 31 -11.20 0.49 -16.99
CA LYS A 31 -11.07 -0.77 -16.23
C LYS A 31 -9.78 -1.50 -16.58
N ASN A 32 -9.44 -1.58 -17.87
CA ASN A 32 -8.16 -2.19 -18.29
C ASN A 32 -6.93 -1.45 -17.76
N LYS A 33 -6.98 -0.11 -17.66
CA LYS A 33 -5.90 0.69 -17.08
C LYS A 33 -5.79 0.46 -15.57
N ILE A 34 -6.90 0.40 -14.86
CA ILE A 34 -6.94 0.09 -13.41
C ILE A 34 -6.39 -1.31 -13.15
N ASP A 35 -6.83 -2.31 -13.90
CA ASP A 35 -6.33 -3.69 -13.81
C ASP A 35 -4.82 -3.76 -14.09
N GLY A 36 -4.35 -3.02 -15.09
CA GLY A 36 -2.94 -2.89 -15.43
C GLY A 36 -2.11 -2.26 -14.31
N ALA A 37 -2.61 -1.20 -13.71
CA ALA A 37 -1.98 -0.55 -12.56
C ALA A 37 -1.97 -1.48 -11.34
N GLY A 38 -3.06 -2.17 -11.05
CA GLY A 38 -3.18 -3.15 -9.98
C GLY A 38 -2.14 -4.26 -10.09
N LYS A 39 -1.95 -4.84 -11.29
CA LYS A 39 -0.93 -5.86 -11.55
C LYS A 39 0.49 -5.33 -11.36
N LYS A 40 0.77 -4.09 -11.83
CA LYS A 40 2.08 -3.46 -11.59
C LYS A 40 2.33 -3.26 -10.09
N MET A 41 1.33 -2.83 -9.34
CA MET A 41 1.44 -2.65 -7.90
C MET A 41 1.68 -3.98 -7.19
N GLU A 42 0.96 -5.03 -7.55
CA GLU A 42 1.15 -6.37 -6.99
C GLU A 42 2.59 -6.86 -7.17
N TYR A 43 3.16 -6.66 -8.34
CA TYR A 43 4.55 -6.97 -8.60
C TYR A 43 5.51 -6.17 -7.70
N GLN A 44 5.24 -4.87 -7.47
CA GLN A 44 6.08 -4.06 -6.59
C GLN A 44 5.92 -4.47 -5.11
N ILE A 45 4.71 -4.79 -4.66
CA ILE A 45 4.45 -5.32 -3.32
C ILE A 45 5.26 -6.60 -3.08
N LEU A 46 5.26 -7.53 -4.03
CA LEU A 46 6.05 -8.75 -3.95
C LEU A 46 7.56 -8.47 -3.84
N ARG A 47 8.07 -7.49 -4.59
CA ARG A 47 9.49 -7.08 -4.50
C ARG A 47 9.83 -6.46 -3.14
N LEU A 48 8.94 -5.63 -2.60
CA LEU A 48 9.10 -5.07 -1.25
C LEU A 48 9.12 -6.17 -0.20
N GLU A 49 8.24 -7.15 -0.32
CA GLU A 49 8.20 -8.30 0.58
C GLU A 49 9.48 -9.13 0.53
N GLN A 50 9.98 -9.43 -0.66
CA GLN A 50 11.25 -10.13 -0.83
C GLN A 50 12.41 -9.36 -0.18
N THR A 51 12.43 -8.03 -0.33
CA THR A 51 13.46 -7.19 0.27
C THR A 51 13.30 -7.12 1.79
N HIS A 52 12.08 -7.02 2.30
CA HIS A 52 11.80 -7.08 3.73
C HIS A 52 12.31 -8.39 4.33
N ASN A 53 12.05 -9.54 3.69
CA ASN A 53 12.50 -10.85 4.15
C ASN A 53 14.04 -10.97 4.15
N LYS A 54 14.72 -10.42 3.15
CA LYS A 54 16.19 -10.34 3.13
C LYS A 54 16.74 -9.49 4.27
N LEU A 55 16.12 -8.34 4.53
CA LEU A 55 16.51 -7.47 5.65
C LEU A 55 16.25 -8.14 7.01
N GLN A 56 15.17 -8.91 7.14
CA GLN A 56 14.90 -9.70 8.34
C GLN A 56 15.99 -10.76 8.56
N GLN A 57 16.37 -11.50 7.53
CA GLN A 57 17.46 -12.48 7.63
C GLN A 57 18.80 -11.81 8.01
N ASN A 58 19.10 -10.65 7.43
CA ASN A 58 20.28 -9.86 7.80
C ASN A 58 20.24 -9.42 9.27
N TYR A 59 19.08 -8.94 9.72
CA TYR A 59 18.87 -8.56 11.11
C TYR A 59 19.18 -9.74 12.06
N ASP A 60 18.61 -10.91 11.78
CA ASP A 60 18.81 -12.11 12.61
C ASP A 60 20.28 -12.57 12.62
N ASN A 61 20.97 -12.49 11.48
CA ASN A 61 22.37 -12.82 11.36
C ASN A 61 23.27 -11.84 12.13
N LEU A 62 22.98 -10.54 12.05
CA LEU A 62 23.73 -9.53 12.81
C LEU A 62 23.49 -9.69 14.30
N PHE A 63 22.27 -9.98 14.71
CA PHE A 63 21.95 -10.24 16.11
C PHE A 63 22.75 -11.43 16.68
N LYS A 64 22.82 -12.53 15.93
CA LYS A 64 23.69 -13.68 16.30
C LYS A 64 25.15 -13.26 16.46
N LYS A 65 25.69 -12.49 15.51
CA LYS A 65 27.08 -11.99 15.60
C LYS A 65 27.30 -11.09 16.81
N ILE A 66 26.30 -10.30 17.23
CA ILE A 66 26.39 -9.51 18.47
C ILE A 66 26.47 -10.42 19.68
N VAL A 67 25.65 -11.46 19.76
CA VAL A 67 25.63 -12.43 20.85
C VAL A 67 26.98 -13.13 20.94
N ASP A 68 27.50 -13.63 19.82
CA ASP A 68 28.84 -14.30 19.79
C ASP A 68 29.96 -13.36 20.20
N ALA A 69 29.93 -12.10 19.75
CA ALA A 69 30.93 -11.10 20.15
C ALA A 69 30.85 -10.78 21.65
N LYS A 70 29.67 -10.74 22.24
CA LYS A 70 29.47 -10.56 23.69
C LYS A 70 29.96 -11.76 24.48
N GLN A 71 29.68 -12.99 24.02
CA GLN A 71 30.17 -14.21 24.64
C GLN A 71 31.72 -14.28 24.66
N THR A 72 32.35 -13.83 23.58
CA THR A 72 33.81 -13.75 23.46
C THR A 72 34.42 -12.49 24.12
N ARG A 73 33.61 -11.69 24.83
CA ARG A 73 34.01 -10.43 25.50
C ARG A 73 34.65 -9.40 24.56
N ASN A 74 34.29 -9.43 23.27
CA ASN A 74 34.78 -8.49 22.27
C ASN A 74 33.80 -7.32 22.12
N GLU A 75 33.84 -6.36 23.05
CA GLU A 75 32.94 -5.22 23.11
C GLU A 75 33.00 -4.35 21.85
N SER A 76 34.20 -4.12 21.29
CA SER A 76 34.37 -3.31 20.08
C SER A 76 33.60 -3.91 18.89
N LYS A 77 33.70 -5.23 18.71
CA LYS A 77 33.03 -5.96 17.64
C LYS A 77 31.52 -6.00 17.84
N ALA A 78 31.06 -6.21 19.07
CA ALA A 78 29.66 -6.17 19.44
C ALA A 78 29.04 -4.80 19.12
N MET A 79 29.73 -3.70 19.47
CA MET A 79 29.28 -2.33 19.19
C MET A 79 29.19 -2.05 17.70
N THR A 80 30.15 -2.48 16.89
CA THR A 80 30.12 -2.31 15.43
C THR A 80 28.91 -3.01 14.81
N TYR A 81 28.65 -4.27 15.19
CA TYR A 81 27.48 -5.00 14.69
C TYR A 81 26.14 -4.41 15.19
N ALA A 82 26.13 -3.85 16.41
CA ALA A 82 24.94 -3.20 16.93
C ALA A 82 24.59 -1.92 16.15
N ILE A 83 25.56 -1.12 15.74
CA ILE A 83 25.37 0.06 14.89
C ILE A 83 24.78 -0.37 13.55
N GLU A 84 25.35 -1.39 12.92
CA GLU A 84 24.86 -1.94 11.65
C GLU A 84 23.42 -2.49 11.79
N LEU A 85 23.12 -3.17 12.90
CA LEU A 85 21.80 -3.69 13.20
C LEU A 85 20.73 -2.58 13.26
N VAL A 86 21.07 -1.43 13.83
CA VAL A 86 20.18 -0.26 13.88
C VAL A 86 19.84 0.22 12.47
N GLU A 87 20.81 0.30 11.58
CA GLU A 87 20.58 0.74 10.20
C GLU A 87 19.72 -0.27 9.41
N VAL A 88 20.00 -1.57 9.57
CA VAL A 88 19.17 -2.64 8.98
C VAL A 88 17.72 -2.58 9.50
N LYS A 89 17.54 -2.33 10.80
CA LYS A 89 16.21 -2.16 11.40
C LYS A 89 15.44 -0.97 10.80
N LYS A 90 16.12 0.17 10.64
CA LYS A 90 15.52 1.36 10.00
C LYS A 90 15.12 1.08 8.56
N ALA A 91 16.00 0.45 7.78
CA ALA A 91 15.72 0.07 6.40
C ALA A 91 14.52 -0.91 6.32
N LYS A 92 14.49 -1.93 7.18
CA LYS A 92 13.38 -2.89 7.25
C LYS A 92 12.04 -2.20 7.52
N ASN A 93 11.99 -1.28 8.48
CA ASN A 93 10.77 -0.55 8.81
C ASN A 93 10.29 0.31 7.64
N LYS A 94 11.18 1.05 6.97
CA LYS A 94 10.82 1.82 5.76
C LYS A 94 10.25 0.95 4.64
N ILE A 95 10.81 -0.24 4.43
CA ILE A 95 10.28 -1.18 3.43
C ILE A 95 8.90 -1.72 3.85
N ALA A 96 8.68 -2.00 5.14
CA ALA A 96 7.39 -2.43 5.65
C ALA A 96 6.31 -1.34 5.49
N GLU A 97 6.62 -0.09 5.81
CA GLU A 97 5.74 1.07 5.61
C GLU A 97 5.39 1.25 4.13
N ALA A 98 6.38 1.13 3.25
CA ALA A 98 6.17 1.23 1.81
C ALA A 98 5.27 0.10 1.27
N LYS A 99 5.48 -1.15 1.74
CA LYS A 99 4.63 -2.28 1.40
C LYS A 99 3.18 -2.02 1.80
N LEU A 100 2.96 -1.61 3.04
CA LEU A 100 1.62 -1.32 3.56
C LEU A 100 0.92 -0.22 2.75
N ALA A 101 1.62 0.87 2.43
CA ALA A 101 1.04 1.93 1.62
C ALA A 101 0.70 1.48 0.20
N MET A 102 1.52 0.63 -0.41
CA MET A 102 1.22 0.05 -1.73
C MET A 102 0.01 -0.90 -1.69
N GLU A 103 -0.14 -1.69 -0.61
CA GLU A 103 -1.31 -2.52 -0.37
C GLU A 103 -2.58 -1.67 -0.23
N GLN A 104 -2.55 -0.59 0.54
CA GLN A 104 -3.65 0.35 0.67
C GLN A 104 -4.06 0.98 -0.67
N ILE A 105 -3.09 1.36 -1.50
CA ILE A 105 -3.37 1.90 -2.84
C ILE A 105 -4.03 0.82 -3.71
N LYS A 106 -3.51 -0.42 -3.69
CA LYS A 106 -4.08 -1.55 -4.44
C LYS A 106 -5.54 -1.81 -4.03
N GLU A 107 -5.83 -1.84 -2.73
CA GLU A 107 -7.19 -2.00 -2.21
C GLU A 107 -8.12 -0.88 -2.70
N ARG A 108 -7.67 0.37 -2.61
CA ARG A 108 -8.45 1.51 -3.10
C ARG A 108 -8.71 1.43 -4.61
N LEU A 109 -7.74 0.99 -5.41
CA LEU A 109 -7.94 0.77 -6.85
C LEU A 109 -9.01 -0.28 -7.12
N GLY A 110 -9.07 -1.33 -6.29
CA GLY A 110 -10.08 -2.39 -6.40
C GLY A 110 -11.50 -1.91 -6.11
N THR A 111 -11.68 -0.79 -5.41
CA THR A 111 -13.00 -0.21 -5.10
C THR A 111 -13.52 0.73 -6.18
N VAL A 112 -12.70 1.10 -7.17
CA VAL A 112 -13.14 1.98 -8.27
C VAL A 112 -14.09 1.21 -9.19
N SER A 113 -15.36 1.54 -9.14
CA SER A 113 -16.41 0.91 -9.97
C SER A 113 -16.90 1.81 -11.10
N GLU A 114 -16.81 3.13 -10.94
CA GLU A 114 -17.35 4.11 -11.87
C GLU A 114 -16.35 5.26 -12.14
N LEU A 115 -16.56 5.98 -13.25
CA LEU A 115 -15.70 7.13 -13.63
C LEU A 115 -15.64 8.23 -12.57
N GLY A 116 -16.74 8.44 -11.83
CA GLY A 116 -16.82 9.42 -10.75
C GLY A 116 -15.92 9.13 -9.56
N ASP A 117 -15.65 7.85 -9.28
CA ASP A 117 -14.86 7.40 -8.15
C ASP A 117 -13.35 7.58 -8.36
N ILE A 118 -12.93 7.74 -9.63
CA ILE A 118 -11.52 7.76 -10.01
C ILE A 118 -10.79 8.95 -9.41
N VAL A 119 -11.34 10.15 -9.58
CA VAL A 119 -10.68 11.39 -9.10
C VAL A 119 -10.51 11.36 -7.58
N VAL A 120 -11.56 10.93 -6.86
CA VAL A 120 -11.56 10.84 -5.40
C VAL A 120 -10.58 9.77 -4.93
N THR A 121 -10.47 8.65 -5.64
CA THR A 121 -9.63 7.51 -5.27
C THR A 121 -8.18 7.69 -5.68
N LEU A 122 -7.90 8.15 -6.91
CA LEU A 122 -6.53 8.20 -7.43
C LEU A 122 -5.73 9.40 -6.92
N SER A 123 -6.37 10.54 -6.61
CA SER A 123 -5.67 11.72 -6.11
C SER A 123 -4.89 11.43 -4.80
N PRO A 124 -5.50 10.85 -3.75
CA PRO A 124 -4.77 10.44 -2.55
C PRO A 124 -3.74 9.33 -2.83
N CYS A 125 -4.03 8.40 -3.75
CA CYS A 125 -3.08 7.35 -4.13
C CYS A 125 -1.80 7.93 -4.76
N MET A 126 -1.93 8.91 -5.65
CA MET A 126 -0.77 9.62 -6.22
C MET A 126 0.07 10.33 -5.15
N SER A 127 -0.59 10.96 -4.18
CA SER A 127 0.10 11.62 -3.07
C SER A 127 0.90 10.64 -2.22
N LEU A 128 0.33 9.46 -1.94
CA LEU A 128 1.04 8.39 -1.23
C LEU A 128 2.26 7.89 -2.01
N ILE A 129 2.12 7.62 -3.32
CA ILE A 129 3.25 7.16 -4.16
C ILE A 129 4.36 8.22 -4.19
N LYS A 130 4.02 9.50 -4.39
CA LYS A 130 4.99 10.59 -4.39
C LYS A 130 5.71 10.73 -3.05
N GLY A 131 5.00 10.52 -1.94
CA GLY A 131 5.58 10.54 -0.59
C GLY A 131 6.55 9.37 -0.33
N LEU A 132 6.25 8.19 -0.88
CA LEU A 132 7.07 6.98 -0.72
C LEU A 132 8.31 6.96 -1.63
N ALA A 133 8.22 7.54 -2.82
CA ALA A 133 9.25 7.46 -3.86
C ALA A 133 10.66 7.82 -3.36
N PRO A 134 10.90 8.92 -2.60
CA PRO A 134 12.23 9.26 -2.12
C PRO A 134 12.82 8.22 -1.15
N SER A 135 12.00 7.71 -0.24
CA SER A 135 12.41 6.72 0.76
C SER A 135 12.76 5.37 0.14
N ILE A 136 11.98 4.95 -0.85
CA ILE A 136 12.19 3.68 -1.57
C ILE A 136 13.36 3.78 -2.52
N SER A 137 13.52 4.89 -3.25
CA SER A 137 14.60 5.08 -4.22
C SER A 137 15.99 4.96 -3.58
N THR A 138 16.13 5.37 -2.33
CA THR A 138 17.39 5.24 -1.59
C THR A 138 17.70 3.78 -1.26
N LEU A 139 16.69 2.97 -0.92
CA LEU A 139 16.85 1.57 -0.52
C LEU A 139 16.79 0.60 -1.70
N MET A 140 16.01 0.95 -2.71
CA MET A 140 15.74 0.14 -3.90
C MET A 140 15.71 1.02 -5.16
N PRO A 141 16.88 1.46 -5.70
CA PRO A 141 16.93 2.36 -6.86
C PRO A 141 16.16 1.85 -8.08
N GLN A 142 16.12 0.53 -8.26
CA GLN A 142 15.39 -0.12 -9.37
C GLN A 142 13.85 0.02 -9.27
N MET A 143 13.31 0.49 -8.16
CA MET A 143 11.87 0.76 -8.02
C MET A 143 11.50 2.20 -8.42
N HIS A 144 12.47 3.09 -8.56
CA HIS A 144 12.21 4.51 -8.89
C HIS A 144 11.39 4.64 -10.19
N THR A 145 11.88 4.05 -11.27
CA THR A 145 11.19 4.06 -12.57
C THR A 145 9.78 3.48 -12.50
N SER A 146 9.61 2.39 -11.73
CA SER A 146 8.29 1.78 -11.57
C SER A 146 7.30 2.67 -10.80
N MET A 147 7.80 3.47 -9.84
CA MET A 147 6.97 4.45 -9.12
C MET A 147 6.59 5.64 -10.01
N GLU A 148 7.52 6.09 -10.86
CA GLU A 148 7.25 7.10 -11.87
C GLU A 148 6.22 6.61 -12.89
N ASP A 149 6.35 5.39 -13.39
CA ASP A 149 5.39 4.76 -14.29
C ASP A 149 3.99 4.69 -13.68
N LEU A 150 3.86 4.27 -12.41
CA LEU A 150 2.58 4.23 -11.71
C LEU A 150 1.99 5.63 -11.55
N THR A 151 2.82 6.62 -11.22
CA THR A 151 2.40 8.02 -11.10
C THR A 151 1.89 8.56 -12.44
N SER A 152 2.58 8.24 -13.54
CA SER A 152 2.16 8.62 -14.90
C SER A 152 0.83 7.95 -15.27
N MET A 153 0.70 6.64 -15.03
CA MET A 153 -0.54 5.91 -15.31
C MET A 153 -1.74 6.48 -14.54
N PHE A 154 -1.55 6.86 -13.29
CA PHE A 154 -2.61 7.50 -12.51
C PHE A 154 -2.92 8.91 -13.00
N GLY A 155 -1.90 9.67 -13.42
CA GLY A 155 -2.08 10.97 -14.06
C GLY A 155 -2.91 10.88 -15.34
N ASP A 156 -2.60 9.91 -16.19
CA ASP A 156 -3.34 9.66 -17.44
C ASP A 156 -4.80 9.28 -17.16
N MET A 157 -5.04 8.42 -16.17
CA MET A 157 -6.41 8.05 -15.76
C MET A 157 -7.19 9.25 -15.22
N LEU A 158 -6.55 10.12 -14.44
CA LEU A 158 -7.18 11.35 -13.93
C LEU A 158 -7.52 12.32 -15.07
N THR A 159 -6.62 12.47 -16.04
CA THR A 159 -6.83 13.35 -17.20
C THR A 159 -7.97 12.82 -18.06
N ASP A 160 -8.00 11.53 -18.35
CA ASP A 160 -9.06 10.90 -19.13
C ASP A 160 -10.43 11.02 -18.43
N SER A 161 -10.47 10.89 -17.11
CA SER A 161 -11.71 11.03 -16.34
C SER A 161 -12.19 12.47 -16.24
N SER A 162 -11.28 13.45 -16.11
CA SER A 162 -11.64 14.87 -16.03
C SER A 162 -12.19 15.41 -17.37
N LEU A 163 -11.72 14.90 -18.48
CA LEU A 163 -12.24 15.23 -19.82
C LEU A 163 -13.64 14.66 -20.06
N SER A 164 -14.05 13.65 -19.29
CA SER A 164 -15.39 13.05 -19.35
C SER A 164 -16.39 13.69 -18.39
N GLN A 165 -15.93 14.54 -17.48
CA GLN A 165 -16.70 15.11 -16.38
C GLN A 165 -16.67 16.65 -16.38
N GLU A 166 -17.42 17.23 -17.29
CA GLU A 166 -17.73 18.68 -17.27
C GLU A 166 -18.82 19.00 -16.24
N SER A 167 -18.69 18.60 -15.02
CA SER A 167 -19.38 19.14 -13.82
C SER A 167 -19.50 18.12 -12.68
N MET A 168 -18.52 18.03 -11.82
CA MET A 168 -18.77 17.64 -10.42
C MET A 168 -17.70 18.24 -9.50
N THR A 169 -18.11 19.14 -8.64
CA THR A 169 -17.29 19.63 -7.53
C THR A 169 -17.03 18.49 -6.54
N PRO A 170 -15.78 18.21 -6.13
CA PRO A 170 -15.49 17.16 -5.16
C PRO A 170 -16.01 17.59 -3.78
N ILE A 171 -16.96 16.85 -3.24
CA ILE A 171 -17.35 16.96 -1.84
C ILE A 171 -16.35 16.13 -1.04
N TYR A 172 -15.41 16.81 -0.41
CA TYR A 172 -14.49 16.23 0.55
C TYR A 172 -15.24 16.09 1.89
N GLN A 173 -15.78 14.90 2.18
CA GLN A 173 -16.21 14.52 3.53
C GLN A 173 -15.15 13.58 4.12
N GLY A 174 -14.18 14.17 4.80
CA GLY A 174 -13.17 13.44 5.56
C GLY A 174 -13.41 13.55 7.06
N ASN A 175 -13.11 12.54 7.79
CA ASN A 175 -12.82 12.38 9.22
C ASN A 175 -13.89 11.79 10.15
N THR A 176 -15.18 11.95 9.98
CA THR A 176 -16.17 11.34 10.88
C THR A 176 -16.26 9.82 10.77
N ASP A 177 -16.05 9.29 9.56
CA ASP A 177 -16.15 7.84 9.31
C ASP A 177 -14.93 7.07 9.83
N THR A 178 -13.74 7.70 9.81
CA THR A 178 -12.52 7.06 10.33
C THR A 178 -12.61 6.85 11.84
N ASP A 179 -13.10 7.86 12.57
CA ASP A 179 -13.29 7.76 14.01
C ASP A 179 -14.38 6.74 14.37
N ALA A 180 -15.46 6.67 13.59
CA ALA A 180 -16.50 5.67 13.77
C ALA A 180 -15.98 4.23 13.56
N ILE A 181 -15.17 3.99 12.52
CA ILE A 181 -14.56 2.68 12.27
C ILE A 181 -13.56 2.29 13.37
N LEU A 182 -12.78 3.25 13.87
CA LEU A 182 -11.85 3.01 14.98
C LEU A 182 -12.61 2.68 16.27
N GLN A 183 -13.74 3.36 16.53
CA GLN A 183 -14.62 3.07 17.65
C GLN A 183 -15.22 1.66 17.52
N GLU A 184 -15.73 1.30 16.36
CA GLU A 184 -16.26 -0.05 16.11
C GLU A 184 -15.20 -1.14 16.31
N ALA A 185 -13.97 -0.90 15.82
CA ALA A 185 -12.84 -1.81 16.03
C ALA A 185 -12.48 -1.93 17.52
N HIS A 186 -12.54 -0.83 18.28
CA HIS A 186 -12.30 -0.82 19.72
C HIS A 186 -13.38 -1.64 20.48
N ASP A 187 -14.64 -1.44 20.12
CA ASP A 187 -15.77 -2.17 20.73
C ASP A 187 -15.68 -3.68 20.46
N VAL A 188 -15.23 -4.08 19.27
CA VAL A 188 -14.98 -5.51 18.94
C VAL A 188 -13.85 -6.09 19.79
N ILE A 189 -12.79 -5.31 20.04
CA ILE A 189 -11.66 -5.74 20.89
C ILE A 189 -12.11 -5.86 22.36
N GLU A 190 -12.85 -4.86 22.87
CA GLU A 190 -13.39 -4.91 24.23
C GLU A 190 -14.39 -6.06 24.42
N GLY A 191 -15.27 -6.29 23.44
CA GLY A 191 -16.20 -7.42 23.47
C GLY A 191 -15.50 -8.78 23.51
N LYS A 192 -14.39 -8.95 22.78
CA LYS A 192 -13.56 -10.15 22.84
C LYS A 192 -12.82 -10.29 24.18
N THR A 193 -12.39 -9.18 24.76
CA THR A 193 -11.70 -9.18 26.05
C THR A 193 -12.64 -9.54 27.19
N ARG A 194 -13.90 -9.06 27.16
CA ARG A 194 -14.92 -9.42 28.16
C ARG A 194 -15.32 -10.90 28.11
N THR A 195 -15.36 -11.49 26.90
CA THR A 195 -15.67 -12.94 26.75
C THR A 195 -14.48 -13.84 27.12
N ALA A 196 -13.25 -13.32 27.16
CA ALA A 196 -12.05 -14.05 27.49
C ALA A 196 -11.63 -13.93 28.98
N MET A 197 -12.20 -13.00 29.74
CA MET A 197 -11.92 -12.88 31.17
C MET A 197 -12.91 -13.75 31.96
N PRO A 198 -12.45 -14.71 32.81
CA PRO A 198 -13.30 -15.38 33.76
C PRO A 198 -13.84 -14.37 34.78
N GLU A 199 -15.14 -14.51 35.13
CA GLU A 199 -15.75 -13.66 36.14
C GLU A 199 -14.94 -13.70 37.44
N PRO A 200 -14.67 -12.55 38.08
CA PRO A 200 -13.98 -12.55 39.37
C PRO A 200 -14.86 -13.28 40.39
N PRO A 201 -14.28 -14.12 41.27
CA PRO A 201 -15.03 -14.86 42.26
C PRO A 201 -15.76 -13.86 43.17
N THR A 202 -17.08 -13.97 43.24
CA THR A 202 -17.93 -13.24 44.19
C THR A 202 -17.65 -13.69 45.60
N THR A 203 -16.63 -13.11 46.21
CA THR A 203 -16.39 -13.31 47.65
C THR A 203 -17.41 -12.47 48.41
N SER A 204 -18.46 -13.14 48.85
CA SER A 204 -19.43 -12.58 49.81
C SER A 204 -18.67 -12.24 51.08
N LEU A 205 -18.39 -10.98 51.33
CA LEU A 205 -17.97 -10.47 52.64
C LEU A 205 -19.12 -10.67 53.59
N LYS A 206 -19.10 -11.79 54.36
CA LYS A 206 -19.94 -11.96 55.52
C LYS A 206 -19.58 -10.90 56.56
N HIS A 207 -20.57 -10.11 56.88
CA HIS A 207 -20.63 -9.21 57.99
C HIS A 207 -20.02 -9.82 59.26
N PHE A 208 -18.95 -9.25 59.75
CA PHE A 208 -18.54 -9.38 61.14
C PHE A 208 -19.22 -8.28 61.94
N SER A 209 -20.39 -8.60 62.52
CA SER A 209 -21.00 -7.78 63.56
C SER A 209 -20.12 -7.84 64.82
N LYS A 210 -19.70 -6.68 65.28
CA LYS A 210 -19.15 -6.49 66.61
C LYS A 210 -20.25 -6.70 67.62
N GLU A 211 -20.08 -7.64 68.52
CA GLU A 211 -20.65 -7.59 69.87
C GLU A 211 -19.53 -7.45 70.90
N LYS A 212 -19.74 -6.38 71.75
CA LYS A 212 -19.11 -6.00 73.02
C LYS A 212 -17.59 -5.72 73.03
#